data_3fafee49ad63d039963e094723f1c06e
#
_entry.id   3fafee49ad63d039963e094723f1c06e
#
_cell.length_a   1.000
_cell.length_b   1.000
_cell.length_c   1.000
_cell.angle_alpha   90.00
_cell.angle_beta   90.00
_cell.angle_gamma   90.00
#
_symmetry.space_group_name_H-M   'P 1'
#
loop_
_entity.id
_entity.type
_entity.pdbx_description
1 polymer ?
#
loop_
_entity_poly.entity_id
_entity_poly.type
_entity_poly.pdbx_seq_one_letter_code
_entity_poly.pdbx_strand_id
1 'polypeptide(L)'
;MDHATPARFLAAHETTATSSPATQLAAPHDACAAALRRQLPPPHTGLRSSVIIPAKDEALNLPATLAALAAQTTLAGHPLPADSYEVIVLANNCLDATAAVVRQLARQYPHLALHVAELCLTGEHAHVGRARRLLMDEACARLERMGQPAGLIASTDADTRVAPTWLAAIQAEIAAGADAVGGRIL
;
A
#
# COMPACT_ATOMS: atom_id res chain seq x y z
N MET A 1 -73.38 30.53 -30.25
CA MET A 1 -72.85 29.54 -31.16
C MET A 1 -71.38 29.51 -30.92
N ASP A 2 -70.76 28.61 -30.41
CA ASP A 2 -70.72 27.21 -30.33
C ASP A 2 -69.95 26.74 -29.12
N HIS A 3 -70.36 25.62 -28.69
CA HIS A 3 -69.86 24.86 -27.53
C HIS A 3 -68.42 24.37 -27.68
N ALA A 4 -67.64 24.40 -26.60
CA ALA A 4 -66.52 23.50 -26.41
C ALA A 4 -66.46 23.05 -24.97
N THR A 5 -66.64 21.75 -24.78
CA THR A 5 -66.65 20.97 -23.55
C THR A 5 -65.24 20.89 -22.94
N PRO A 6 -65.07 20.99 -21.64
CA PRO A 6 -63.76 20.78 -21.01
C PRO A 6 -63.44 19.29 -20.87
N ALA A 7 -62.26 18.89 -21.35
CA ALA A 7 -61.67 17.57 -21.16
C ALA A 7 -61.23 17.37 -19.70
N ARG A 8 -61.69 16.25 -19.09
CA ARG A 8 -61.25 15.75 -17.79
C ARG A 8 -59.81 15.27 -17.88
N PHE A 9 -58.95 15.87 -17.09
CA PHE A 9 -57.62 15.30 -16.79
C PHE A 9 -57.75 14.25 -15.72
N LEU A 10 -57.35 13.01 -16.05
CA LEU A 10 -57.16 11.91 -15.12
C LEU A 10 -55.84 12.13 -14.37
N ALA A 11 -55.93 12.11 -13.05
CA ALA A 11 -54.78 12.13 -12.15
C ALA A 11 -53.94 10.86 -12.33
N ALA A 12 -52.70 11.04 -12.72
CA ALA A 12 -51.69 9.98 -12.70
C ALA A 12 -51.24 9.76 -11.26
N HIS A 13 -51.42 8.54 -10.77
CA HIS A 13 -50.87 8.10 -9.51
C HIS A 13 -49.36 8.09 -9.60
N GLU A 14 -48.67 8.93 -8.83
CA GLU A 14 -47.25 8.85 -8.59
C GLU A 14 -47.00 7.63 -7.69
N THR A 15 -46.44 6.59 -8.31
CA THR A 15 -45.88 5.45 -7.59
C THR A 15 -44.51 5.89 -7.09
N THR A 16 -44.43 6.25 -5.81
CA THR A 16 -43.15 6.43 -5.10
C THR A 16 -42.46 5.07 -5.00
N ALA A 17 -41.54 4.82 -5.93
CA ALA A 17 -40.59 3.72 -5.81
C ALA A 17 -39.60 4.05 -4.70
N THR A 18 -39.82 3.46 -3.53
CA THR A 18 -38.86 3.44 -2.43
C THR A 18 -37.68 2.59 -2.89
N SER A 19 -36.61 3.21 -3.38
CA SER A 19 -35.36 2.52 -3.62
C SER A 19 -34.71 2.20 -2.27
N SER A 20 -34.75 0.94 -1.89
CA SER A 20 -33.88 0.39 -0.83
C SER A 20 -32.43 0.75 -1.15
N PRO A 21 -31.63 1.18 -0.16
CA PRO A 21 -30.20 1.35 -0.38
C PRO A 21 -29.62 -0.04 -0.68
N ALA A 22 -29.35 -0.31 -1.97
CA ALA A 22 -28.55 -1.45 -2.36
C ALA A 22 -27.22 -1.32 -1.62
N THR A 23 -26.96 -2.26 -0.70
CA THR A 23 -25.65 -2.45 -0.09
C THR A 23 -24.67 -2.67 -1.27
N GLN A 24 -23.99 -1.62 -1.68
CA GLN A 24 -22.91 -1.73 -2.66
C GLN A 24 -21.85 -2.60 -2.01
N LEU A 25 -21.80 -3.88 -2.42
CA LEU A 25 -20.67 -4.77 -2.12
C LEU A 25 -19.43 -4.05 -2.63
N ALA A 26 -18.54 -3.68 -1.70
CA ALA A 26 -17.27 -3.06 -2.05
C ALA A 26 -16.59 -3.88 -3.15
N ALA A 27 -16.06 -3.21 -4.17
CA ALA A 27 -15.35 -3.89 -5.24
C ALA A 27 -14.26 -4.81 -4.65
N PRO A 28 -13.90 -5.95 -5.28
CA PRO A 28 -12.90 -6.87 -4.73
C PRO A 28 -11.58 -6.21 -4.33
N HIS A 29 -11.23 -5.09 -4.99
CA HIS A 29 -10.08 -4.28 -4.62
C HIS A 29 -10.24 -3.63 -3.25
N ASP A 30 -11.35 -2.97 -3.00
CA ASP A 30 -11.60 -2.23 -1.76
C ASP A 30 -11.65 -3.16 -0.55
N ALA A 31 -12.17 -4.37 -0.72
CA ALA A 31 -12.17 -5.39 0.33
C ALA A 31 -10.75 -5.83 0.69
N CYS A 32 -9.87 -6.07 -0.30
CA CYS A 32 -8.47 -6.42 -0.08
C CYS A 32 -7.68 -5.25 0.52
N ALA A 33 -7.89 -4.03 0.06
CA ALA A 33 -7.27 -2.83 0.62
C ALA A 33 -7.67 -2.61 2.08
N ALA A 34 -8.96 -2.79 2.41
CA ALA A 34 -9.44 -2.73 3.78
C ALA A 34 -8.85 -3.85 4.66
N ALA A 35 -8.69 -5.06 4.12
CA ALA A 35 -8.08 -6.19 4.83
C ALA A 35 -6.58 -5.96 5.09
N LEU A 36 -5.85 -5.40 4.14
CA LEU A 36 -4.46 -4.96 4.29
C LEU A 36 -4.34 -3.91 5.39
N ARG A 37 -5.12 -2.84 5.30
CA ARG A 37 -5.08 -1.71 6.25
C ARG A 37 -5.36 -2.13 7.70
N ARG A 38 -6.30 -3.05 7.93
CA ARG A 38 -6.61 -3.55 9.28
C ARG A 38 -5.47 -4.29 9.96
N GLN A 39 -4.50 -4.79 9.21
CA GLN A 39 -3.35 -5.53 9.73
C GLN A 39 -2.15 -4.63 10.03
N LEU A 40 -2.19 -3.37 9.59
CA LEU A 40 -1.09 -2.43 9.76
C LEU A 40 -1.36 -1.47 10.93
N PRO A 41 -0.36 -1.17 11.77
CA PRO A 41 -0.50 -0.13 12.78
C PRO A 41 -0.59 1.25 12.12
N PRO A 42 -1.03 2.29 12.84
CA PRO A 42 -0.95 3.66 12.36
C PRO A 42 0.48 4.02 11.93
N PRO A 43 0.66 4.83 10.86
CA PRO A 43 1.98 5.30 10.46
C PRO A 43 2.57 6.25 11.52
N HIS A 44 3.89 6.29 11.59
CA HIS A 44 4.61 7.22 12.48
C HIS A 44 4.48 8.66 11.98
N THR A 45 4.41 9.63 12.87
CA THR A 45 4.26 11.06 12.53
C THR A 45 5.44 11.63 11.75
N GLY A 46 6.63 11.03 11.91
CA GLY A 46 7.86 11.38 11.18
C GLY A 46 7.97 10.79 9.77
N LEU A 47 7.01 9.94 9.36
CA LEU A 47 7.07 9.21 8.09
C LEU A 47 7.25 10.14 6.87
N ARG A 48 8.26 9.83 6.04
CA ARG A 48 8.58 10.51 4.78
C ARG A 48 8.67 9.56 3.60
N SER A 49 8.96 8.29 3.88
CA SER A 49 9.14 7.26 2.84
C SER A 49 8.50 5.95 3.27
N SER A 50 7.81 5.27 2.34
CA SER A 50 7.26 3.94 2.56
C SER A 50 7.87 2.98 1.56
N VAL A 51 8.58 1.96 2.04
CA VAL A 51 9.15 0.88 1.23
C VAL A 51 8.13 -0.26 1.18
N ILE A 52 7.79 -0.71 -0.02
CA ILE A 52 6.82 -1.76 -0.24
C ILE A 52 7.46 -3.02 -0.83
N ILE A 53 7.10 -4.18 -0.30
CA ILE A 53 7.64 -5.49 -0.71
C ILE A 53 6.49 -6.48 -0.88
N PRO A 54 6.07 -6.79 -2.12
CA PRO A 54 5.22 -7.96 -2.35
C PRO A 54 6.07 -9.22 -2.20
N ALA A 55 5.59 -10.20 -1.42
CA ALA A 55 6.32 -11.43 -1.14
C ALA A 55 5.40 -12.65 -1.32
N LYS A 56 5.94 -13.70 -1.95
CA LYS A 56 5.30 -15.00 -2.07
C LYS A 56 6.33 -16.11 -1.89
N ASP A 57 6.23 -16.84 -0.77
CA ASP A 57 7.14 -17.94 -0.43
C ASP A 57 8.62 -17.52 -0.36
N GLU A 58 8.89 -16.41 0.36
CA GLU A 58 10.19 -15.72 0.42
C GLU A 58 10.85 -15.81 1.79
N ALA A 59 10.50 -16.79 2.62
CA ALA A 59 11.03 -16.94 3.97
C ALA A 59 12.58 -17.01 4.02
N LEU A 60 13.21 -17.56 2.98
CA LEU A 60 14.67 -17.70 2.90
C LEU A 60 15.39 -16.41 2.46
N ASN A 61 14.75 -15.58 1.62
CA ASN A 61 15.39 -14.40 1.04
C ASN A 61 15.19 -13.14 1.89
N LEU A 62 14.00 -12.97 2.48
CA LEU A 62 13.64 -11.80 3.28
C LEU A 62 14.62 -11.43 4.39
N PRO A 63 15.29 -12.35 5.12
CA PRO A 63 16.26 -11.95 6.14
C PRO A 63 17.37 -11.05 5.61
N ALA A 64 17.91 -11.33 4.43
CA ALA A 64 18.98 -10.54 3.84
C ALA A 64 18.47 -9.21 3.28
N THR A 65 17.29 -9.21 2.65
CA THR A 65 16.61 -8.01 2.13
C THR A 65 16.26 -7.04 3.27
N LEU A 66 15.66 -7.54 4.34
CA LEU A 66 15.26 -6.71 5.48
C LEU A 66 16.45 -6.23 6.31
N ALA A 67 17.54 -7.01 6.41
CA ALA A 67 18.80 -6.55 7.01
C ALA A 67 19.38 -5.35 6.23
N ALA A 68 19.38 -5.39 4.89
CA ALA A 68 19.84 -4.29 4.06
C ALA A 68 18.95 -3.03 4.22
N LEU A 69 17.64 -3.21 4.39
CA LEU A 69 16.71 -2.10 4.65
C LEU A 69 16.83 -1.55 6.08
N ALA A 70 17.14 -2.38 7.07
CA ALA A 70 17.40 -1.93 8.45
C ALA A 70 18.72 -1.15 8.59
N ALA A 71 19.65 -1.31 7.65
CA ALA A 71 20.96 -0.67 7.62
C ALA A 71 21.03 0.57 6.72
N GLN A 72 19.89 1.19 6.38
CA GLN A 72 19.88 2.36 5.50
C GLN A 72 20.52 3.58 6.15
N THR A 73 21.30 4.31 5.34
CA THR A 73 22.05 5.49 5.76
C THR A 73 21.77 6.69 4.86
N THR A 74 22.09 7.88 5.36
CA THR A 74 22.22 9.09 4.54
C THR A 74 23.38 8.94 3.56
N LEU A 75 23.48 9.84 2.57
CA LEU A 75 24.63 9.90 1.65
C LEU A 75 25.97 10.16 2.37
N ALA A 76 25.93 10.73 3.59
CA ALA A 76 27.10 10.95 4.44
C ALA A 76 27.42 9.73 5.34
N GLY A 77 26.69 8.62 5.23
CA GLY A 77 26.94 7.39 5.97
C GLY A 77 26.35 7.34 7.38
N HIS A 78 25.54 8.33 7.79
CA HIS A 78 24.84 8.28 9.08
C HIS A 78 23.54 7.46 8.98
N PRO A 79 23.14 6.72 10.02
CA PRO A 79 21.86 6.01 10.00
C PRO A 79 20.70 6.95 9.67
N LEU A 80 19.72 6.47 8.87
CA LEU A 80 18.49 7.20 8.67
C LEU A 80 17.67 7.27 9.98
N PRO A 81 16.94 8.37 10.26
CA PRO A 81 16.06 8.43 11.42
C PRO A 81 15.04 7.30 11.38
N ALA A 82 14.89 6.59 12.51
CA ALA A 82 14.04 5.40 12.64
C ALA A 82 12.57 5.63 12.28
N ASP A 83 12.06 6.84 12.43
CA ASP A 83 10.68 7.24 12.17
C ASP A 83 10.47 7.85 10.77
N SER A 84 11.56 8.04 10.00
CA SER A 84 11.50 8.69 8.69
C SER A 84 11.02 7.78 7.56
N TYR A 85 11.13 6.48 7.75
CA TYR A 85 10.66 5.48 6.77
C TYR A 85 10.09 4.25 7.43
N GLU A 86 9.25 3.55 6.70
CA GLU A 86 8.69 2.25 7.08
C GLU A 86 8.91 1.22 5.97
N VAL A 87 8.80 -0.05 6.31
CA VAL A 87 8.80 -1.17 5.37
C VAL A 87 7.51 -1.96 5.55
N ILE A 88 6.74 -2.13 4.48
CA ILE A 88 5.51 -2.90 4.47
C ILE A 88 5.69 -4.12 3.56
N VAL A 89 5.66 -5.30 4.16
CA VAL A 89 5.68 -6.58 3.44
C VAL A 89 4.26 -7.11 3.30
N LEU A 90 3.85 -7.44 2.10
CA LEU A 90 2.60 -8.17 1.86
C LEU A 90 2.93 -9.62 1.51
N ALA A 91 2.72 -10.51 2.46
CA ALA A 91 2.78 -11.96 2.26
C ALA A 91 1.49 -12.39 1.52
N ASN A 92 1.62 -12.57 0.19
CA ASN A 92 0.51 -12.87 -0.69
C ASN A 92 0.49 -14.34 -1.09
N ASN A 93 -0.54 -15.08 -0.69
CA ASN A 93 -0.70 -16.50 -1.02
C ASN A 93 0.53 -17.36 -0.63
N CYS A 94 1.21 -17.03 0.47
CA CYS A 94 2.35 -17.79 0.96
C CYS A 94 1.92 -19.12 1.57
N LEU A 95 2.70 -20.16 1.28
CA LEU A 95 2.57 -21.50 1.86
C LEU A 95 3.68 -21.81 2.87
N ASP A 96 4.72 -20.97 2.91
CA ASP A 96 5.86 -21.07 3.81
C ASP A 96 5.75 -20.14 5.03
N ALA A 97 6.86 -20.00 5.79
CA ALA A 97 6.93 -19.17 6.98
C ALA A 97 7.20 -17.68 6.70
N THR A 98 6.98 -17.17 5.46
CA THR A 98 7.29 -15.78 5.06
C THR A 98 6.83 -14.75 6.09
N ALA A 99 5.56 -14.74 6.47
CA ALA A 99 5.03 -13.75 7.41
C ALA A 99 5.59 -13.91 8.84
N ALA A 100 5.83 -15.14 9.28
CA ALA A 100 6.41 -15.42 10.58
C ALA A 100 7.86 -14.91 10.68
N VAL A 101 8.65 -15.08 9.61
CA VAL A 101 10.01 -14.55 9.49
C VAL A 101 10.01 -13.02 9.58
N VAL A 102 9.11 -12.33 8.87
CA VAL A 102 9.03 -10.86 8.95
C VAL A 102 8.68 -10.40 10.36
N ARG A 103 7.72 -11.05 11.05
CA ARG A 103 7.37 -10.72 12.44
C ARG A 103 8.55 -10.94 13.40
N GLN A 104 9.35 -11.96 13.17
CA GLN A 104 10.57 -12.21 13.96
C GLN A 104 11.59 -11.09 13.73
N LEU A 105 11.84 -10.71 12.47
CA LEU A 105 12.80 -9.66 12.12
C LEU A 105 12.33 -8.27 12.60
N ALA A 106 11.03 -7.99 12.64
CA ALA A 106 10.49 -6.77 13.23
C ALA A 106 10.86 -6.64 14.73
N ARG A 107 10.91 -7.75 15.47
CA ARG A 107 11.39 -7.77 16.86
C ARG A 107 12.92 -7.63 16.97
N GLN A 108 13.65 -8.12 15.96
CA GLN A 108 15.10 -8.03 15.90
C GLN A 108 15.61 -6.64 15.52
N TYR A 109 14.84 -5.91 14.70
CA TYR A 109 15.16 -4.55 14.24
C TYR A 109 14.16 -3.52 14.81
N PRO A 110 14.15 -3.25 16.12
CA PRO A 110 13.16 -2.37 16.75
C PRO A 110 13.27 -0.90 16.31
N HIS A 111 14.37 -0.53 15.67
CA HIS A 111 14.60 0.79 15.06
C HIS A 111 14.00 0.91 13.65
N LEU A 112 13.54 -0.19 13.04
CA LEU A 112 12.87 -0.19 11.74
C LEU A 112 11.37 -0.34 11.94
N ALA A 113 10.58 0.57 11.41
CA ALA A 113 9.13 0.43 11.33
C ALA A 113 8.78 -0.65 10.28
N LEU A 114 8.94 -1.92 10.65
CA LEU A 114 8.72 -3.09 9.78
C LEU A 114 7.36 -3.71 10.07
N HIS A 115 6.52 -3.78 9.05
CA HIS A 115 5.16 -4.29 9.11
C HIS A 115 4.95 -5.44 8.12
N VAL A 116 4.09 -6.38 8.49
CA VAL A 116 3.66 -7.45 7.59
C VAL A 116 2.14 -7.60 7.62
N ALA A 117 1.57 -7.76 6.44
CA ALA A 117 0.18 -8.20 6.27
C ALA A 117 0.13 -9.47 5.44
N GLU A 118 -0.89 -10.29 5.67
CA GLU A 118 -1.13 -11.54 4.95
C GLU A 118 -2.44 -11.46 4.20
N LEU A 119 -2.42 -11.73 2.90
CA LEU A 119 -3.62 -11.82 2.09
C LEU A 119 -3.59 -13.07 1.20
N CYS A 120 -4.78 -13.66 1.00
CA CYS A 120 -5.01 -14.64 -0.04
C CYS A 120 -5.80 -13.97 -1.17
N LEU A 121 -5.11 -13.58 -2.22
CA LEU A 121 -5.73 -13.08 -3.44
C LEU A 121 -6.21 -14.26 -4.29
N THR A 122 -7.40 -14.15 -4.88
CA THR A 122 -8.05 -15.26 -5.60
C THR A 122 -8.21 -14.96 -7.09
N GLY A 123 -8.33 -16.03 -7.91
CA GLY A 123 -8.56 -15.95 -9.34
C GLY A 123 -7.44 -15.20 -10.08
N GLU A 124 -7.84 -14.43 -11.08
CA GLU A 124 -6.93 -13.62 -11.91
C GLU A 124 -6.19 -12.51 -11.13
N HIS A 125 -6.60 -12.24 -9.88
CA HIS A 125 -5.96 -11.26 -9.02
C HIS A 125 -4.77 -11.83 -8.20
N ALA A 126 -4.51 -13.13 -8.26
CA ALA A 126 -3.43 -13.79 -7.52
C ALA A 126 -2.06 -13.62 -8.19
N HIS A 127 -1.65 -12.39 -8.45
CA HIS A 127 -0.36 -12.08 -9.07
C HIS A 127 0.35 -10.90 -8.39
N VAL A 128 1.68 -10.82 -8.56
CA VAL A 128 2.55 -9.81 -7.91
C VAL A 128 2.15 -8.38 -8.22
N GLY A 129 1.70 -8.09 -9.44
CA GLY A 129 1.26 -6.73 -9.83
C GLY A 129 0.06 -6.24 -9.01
N ARG A 130 -0.87 -7.13 -8.66
CA ARG A 130 -2.00 -6.81 -7.77
C ARG A 130 -1.54 -6.55 -6.34
N ALA A 131 -0.66 -7.41 -5.81
CA ALA A 131 -0.08 -7.23 -4.49
C ALA A 131 0.69 -5.90 -4.39
N ARG A 132 1.51 -5.58 -5.41
CA ARG A 132 2.24 -4.30 -5.48
C ARG A 132 1.30 -3.11 -5.53
N ARG A 133 0.23 -3.16 -6.33
CA ARG A 133 -0.76 -2.08 -6.39
C ARG A 133 -1.43 -1.84 -5.03
N LEU A 134 -1.89 -2.89 -4.34
CA LEU A 134 -2.47 -2.76 -3.00
C LEU A 134 -1.52 -2.10 -2.00
N LEU A 135 -0.24 -2.47 -2.05
CA LEU A 135 0.80 -1.86 -1.23
C LEU A 135 1.03 -0.39 -1.59
N MET A 136 1.07 -0.04 -2.88
CA MET A 136 1.25 1.35 -3.33
C MET A 136 0.08 2.23 -2.88
N ASP A 137 -1.15 1.75 -3.05
CA ASP A 137 -2.36 2.49 -2.63
C ASP A 137 -2.39 2.71 -1.11
N GLU A 138 -2.00 1.70 -0.30
CA GLU A 138 -1.91 1.87 1.15
C GLU A 138 -0.74 2.78 1.57
N ALA A 139 0.43 2.65 0.95
CA ALA A 139 1.58 3.52 1.22
C ALA A 139 1.24 5.00 0.92
N CYS A 140 0.57 5.27 -0.21
CA CYS A 140 0.07 6.59 -0.55
C CYS A 140 -0.86 7.15 0.53
N ALA A 141 -1.89 6.39 0.90
CA ALA A 141 -2.85 6.79 1.94
C ALA A 141 -2.18 7.00 3.32
N ARG A 142 -1.10 6.28 3.64
CA ARG A 142 -0.34 6.44 4.89
C ARG A 142 0.47 7.73 4.88
N LEU A 143 1.17 8.04 3.78
CA LEU A 143 1.91 9.29 3.59
C LEU A 143 0.97 10.51 3.60
N GLU A 144 -0.17 10.44 2.91
CA GLU A 144 -1.18 11.51 2.92
C GLU A 144 -1.71 11.79 4.35
N ARG A 145 -2.00 10.74 5.12
CA ARG A 145 -2.43 10.88 6.54
C ARG A 145 -1.39 11.58 7.40
N MET A 146 -0.11 11.49 7.04
CA MET A 146 0.99 12.17 7.75
C MET A 146 1.29 13.56 7.16
N GLY A 147 0.45 14.07 6.26
CA GLY A 147 0.65 15.36 5.62
C GLY A 147 1.85 15.38 4.67
N GLN A 148 2.20 14.24 4.07
CA GLN A 148 3.31 14.05 3.15
C GLN A 148 2.82 13.63 1.75
N PRO A 149 2.06 14.49 1.03
CA PRO A 149 1.54 14.14 -0.30
C PRO A 149 2.64 13.96 -1.35
N ALA A 150 3.83 14.52 -1.12
CA ALA A 150 5.03 14.32 -1.93
C ALA A 150 6.02 13.31 -1.29
N GLY A 151 5.55 12.49 -0.36
CA GLY A 151 6.37 11.45 0.27
C GLY A 151 6.78 10.37 -0.73
N LEU A 152 7.93 9.73 -0.48
CA LEU A 152 8.49 8.72 -1.36
C LEU A 152 7.83 7.36 -1.15
N ILE A 153 7.38 6.72 -2.22
CA ILE A 153 7.05 5.29 -2.24
C ILE A 153 8.16 4.56 -3.02
N ALA A 154 8.91 3.70 -2.33
CA ALA A 154 9.95 2.89 -2.93
C ALA A 154 9.52 1.42 -3.00
N SER A 155 9.67 0.77 -4.14
CA SER A 155 9.33 -0.64 -4.33
C SER A 155 10.58 -1.47 -4.57
N THR A 156 10.73 -2.57 -3.84
CA THR A 156 11.76 -3.57 -4.09
C THR A 156 11.15 -4.98 -4.02
N ASP A 157 11.86 -5.96 -4.57
CA ASP A 157 11.45 -7.36 -4.47
C ASP A 157 12.00 -8.02 -3.18
N ALA A 158 11.40 -9.12 -2.77
CA ALA A 158 11.69 -9.77 -1.50
C ALA A 158 13.07 -10.47 -1.45
N ASP A 159 13.71 -10.65 -2.60
CA ASP A 159 15.04 -11.25 -2.78
C ASP A 159 16.14 -10.22 -3.10
N THR A 160 15.79 -8.94 -3.14
CA THR A 160 16.72 -7.85 -3.53
C THR A 160 17.43 -7.27 -2.32
N ARG A 161 18.76 -7.14 -2.42
CA ARG A 161 19.60 -6.46 -1.41
C ARG A 161 19.95 -5.06 -1.90
N VAL A 162 19.29 -4.07 -1.33
CA VAL A 162 19.53 -2.66 -1.67
C VAL A 162 20.85 -2.16 -1.06
N ALA A 163 21.46 -1.16 -1.73
CA ALA A 163 22.64 -0.48 -1.19
C ALA A 163 22.33 0.28 0.11
N PRO A 164 23.31 0.48 1.01
CA PRO A 164 23.09 1.22 2.26
C PRO A 164 22.53 2.63 2.08
N THR A 165 22.85 3.30 0.97
CA THR A 165 22.39 4.65 0.65
C THR A 165 21.20 4.68 -0.33
N TRP A 166 20.53 3.54 -0.55
CA TRP A 166 19.51 3.41 -1.59
C TRP A 166 18.36 4.40 -1.42
N LEU A 167 17.75 4.51 -0.23
CA LEU A 167 16.68 5.47 0.04
C LEU A 167 17.17 6.91 -0.07
N ALA A 168 18.34 7.23 0.48
CA ALA A 168 18.89 8.57 0.43
C ALA A 168 19.24 9.00 -1.00
N ALA A 169 19.73 8.08 -1.85
CA ALA A 169 19.99 8.36 -3.25
C ALA A 169 18.69 8.66 -4.02
N ILE A 170 17.64 7.87 -3.84
CA ILE A 170 16.33 8.14 -4.45
C ILE A 170 15.79 9.50 -3.99
N GLN A 171 15.82 9.79 -2.69
CA GLN A 171 15.39 11.08 -2.15
C GLN A 171 16.15 12.26 -2.76
N ALA A 172 17.47 12.11 -2.97
CA ALA A 172 18.29 13.15 -3.59
C ALA A 172 17.90 13.41 -5.05
N GLU A 173 17.63 12.37 -5.84
CA GLU A 173 17.20 12.50 -7.24
C GLU A 173 15.81 13.15 -7.34
N ILE A 174 14.86 12.75 -6.47
CA ILE A 174 13.53 13.38 -6.41
C ILE A 174 13.66 14.86 -6.00
N ALA A 175 14.52 15.18 -5.03
CA ALA A 175 14.78 16.57 -4.61
C ALA A 175 15.45 17.39 -5.73
N ALA A 176 16.20 16.75 -6.62
CA ALA A 176 16.79 17.38 -7.82
C ALA A 176 15.78 17.55 -8.97
N GLY A 177 14.53 17.10 -8.81
CA GLY A 177 13.43 17.30 -9.77
C GLY A 177 13.08 16.07 -10.60
N ALA A 178 13.56 14.87 -10.24
CA ALA A 178 13.13 13.65 -10.88
C ALA A 178 11.71 13.27 -10.39
N ASP A 179 10.83 12.89 -11.31
CA ASP A 179 9.48 12.38 -10.99
C ASP A 179 9.51 10.90 -10.57
N ALA A 180 10.50 10.14 -11.05
CA ALA A 180 10.69 8.73 -10.73
C ALA A 180 12.17 8.34 -10.86
N VAL A 181 12.59 7.35 -10.07
CA VAL A 181 13.96 6.82 -10.07
C VAL A 181 13.92 5.31 -10.21
N GLY A 182 14.61 4.79 -11.22
CA GLY A 182 14.80 3.35 -11.43
C GLY A 182 16.15 2.89 -10.88
N GLY A 183 16.15 1.78 -10.11
CA GLY A 183 17.37 1.16 -9.63
C GLY A 183 18.11 0.38 -10.73
N ARG A 184 19.45 0.31 -10.64
CA ARG A 184 20.26 -0.58 -11.45
C ARG A 184 20.45 -1.92 -10.72
N ILE A 185 20.15 -3.01 -11.40
CA ILE A 185 20.46 -4.36 -10.92
C ILE A 185 21.92 -4.69 -11.36
N LEU A 186 22.72 -5.13 -10.40
CA LEU A 186 24.14 -5.51 -10.61
C LEU A 186 24.29 -7.02 -10.58
#